data_09e21aa19b4a3b18b7b05766c75bcd8e
#
_entry.id   09e21aa19b4a3b18b7b05766c75bcd8e
#
_cell.length_a   1.000
_cell.length_b   1.000
_cell.length_c   1.000
_cell.angle_alpha   90.00
_cell.angle_beta   90.00
_cell.angle_gamma   90.00
#
_symmetry.space_group_name_H-M   'P 1'
#
loop_
_entity.id
_entity.type
_entity.pdbx_description
1 polymer ?
#
loop_
_entity_poly.entity_id
_entity_poly.type
_entity_poly.pdbx_seq_one_letter_code
_entity_poly.pdbx_strand_id
1 'polypeptide(L)'
;MTPRESVIVIAPTALRERVRAALDAADIHFVFADDEEHMPGDEMTARELDVVAALGDGLSNREIGERLGISEHTVKFHLASIFGKLGATTRAGAVRRAFRRGLLMM
;
A
#
# COMPACT_ATOMS: atom_id res chain seq x y z
N MET A 1 9.69 -12.07 -22.56
CA MET A 1 9.12 -12.70 -21.42
C MET A 1 8.72 -11.71 -20.36
N THR A 2 7.64 -11.93 -19.75
CA THR A 2 7.19 -11.04 -18.70
C THR A 2 7.56 -11.67 -17.40
N PRO A 3 8.64 -11.26 -16.85
CA PRO A 3 9.15 -11.93 -15.69
C PRO A 3 8.25 -11.86 -14.52
N ARG A 4 7.36 -10.93 -14.55
CA ARG A 4 6.60 -10.77 -13.42
C ARG A 4 5.22 -10.79 -13.77
N GLU A 5 4.74 -11.83 -14.32
CA GLU A 5 3.35 -11.91 -14.64
C GLU A 5 2.54 -11.87 -13.40
N SER A 6 1.56 -11.00 -13.38
CA SER A 6 0.63 -10.95 -12.27
C SER A 6 -0.43 -11.98 -12.50
N VAL A 7 -0.77 -12.69 -11.46
CA VAL A 7 -1.87 -13.62 -11.48
C VAL A 7 -3.13 -12.82 -11.19
N ILE A 8 -4.12 -12.95 -12.06
CA ILE A 8 -5.40 -12.28 -11.85
C ILE A 8 -6.29 -13.23 -11.06
N VAL A 9 -6.75 -12.76 -9.91
CA VAL A 9 -7.54 -13.59 -9.01
C VAL A 9 -8.98 -13.13 -9.02
N ILE A 10 -9.88 -14.06 -9.18
CA ILE A 10 -11.32 -13.80 -9.08
C ILE A 10 -11.79 -14.54 -7.84
N ALA A 11 -12.14 -13.79 -6.82
CA ALA A 11 -12.56 -14.37 -5.56
C ALA A 11 -13.64 -13.53 -4.91
N PRO A 12 -14.60 -14.18 -4.25
CA PRO A 12 -15.61 -13.44 -3.48
C PRO A 12 -14.92 -12.61 -2.40
N THR A 13 -15.52 -11.48 -2.07
CA THR A 13 -14.96 -10.59 -1.06
C THR A 13 -14.65 -11.32 0.24
N ALA A 14 -15.51 -12.24 0.62
CA ALA A 14 -15.34 -12.97 1.88
C ALA A 14 -14.08 -13.82 1.90
N LEU A 15 -13.55 -14.21 0.74
CA LEU A 15 -12.38 -15.06 0.67
C LEU A 15 -11.10 -14.31 0.34
N ARG A 16 -11.19 -13.02 0.06
CA ARG A 16 -10.03 -12.26 -0.41
C ARG A 16 -8.88 -12.24 0.60
N GLU A 17 -9.19 -12.08 1.86
CA GLU A 17 -8.14 -12.05 2.87
C GLU A 17 -7.37 -13.36 2.92
N ARG A 18 -8.09 -14.47 2.81
CA ARG A 18 -7.45 -15.79 2.85
C ARG A 18 -6.60 -16.03 1.61
N VAL A 19 -7.11 -15.60 0.46
CA VAL A 19 -6.38 -15.74 -0.79
C VAL A 19 -5.15 -14.85 -0.76
N ARG A 20 -5.31 -13.61 -0.28
CA ARG A 20 -4.19 -12.67 -0.20
C ARG A 20 -3.09 -13.24 0.69
N ALA A 21 -3.47 -13.75 1.85
CA ALA A 21 -2.48 -14.30 2.78
C ALA A 21 -1.74 -15.49 2.18
N ALA A 22 -2.47 -16.36 1.47
CA ALA A 22 -1.86 -17.52 0.86
C ALA A 22 -0.89 -17.14 -0.24
N LEU A 23 -1.27 -16.19 -1.09
CA LEU A 23 -0.43 -15.77 -2.19
C LEU A 23 0.76 -14.96 -1.72
N ASP A 24 0.58 -14.15 -0.69
CA ASP A 24 1.69 -13.41 -0.10
C ASP A 24 2.69 -14.36 0.51
N ALA A 25 2.22 -15.39 1.19
CA ALA A 25 3.10 -16.37 1.82
C ALA A 25 3.90 -17.13 0.77
N ALA A 26 3.33 -17.33 -0.41
CA ALA A 26 4.00 -18.02 -1.51
C ALA A 26 4.82 -17.06 -2.37
N ASP A 27 4.82 -15.78 -2.02
CA ASP A 27 5.54 -14.74 -2.77
C ASP A 27 5.06 -14.66 -4.21
N ILE A 28 3.77 -14.84 -4.42
CA ILE A 28 3.17 -14.74 -5.74
C ILE A 28 2.60 -13.35 -5.92
N HIS A 29 2.98 -12.72 -7.02
CA HIS A 29 2.46 -11.42 -7.37
C HIS A 29 1.07 -11.58 -7.99
N PHE A 30 0.08 -10.91 -7.43
CA PHE A 30 -1.29 -11.09 -7.87
C PHE A 30 -2.08 -9.79 -7.76
N VAL A 31 -3.18 -9.73 -8.48
CA VAL A 31 -4.17 -8.67 -8.34
C VAL A 31 -5.53 -9.32 -8.40
N PHE A 32 -6.48 -8.74 -7.68
CA PHE A 32 -7.87 -9.18 -7.81
C PHE A 32 -8.47 -8.54 -9.05
N ALA A 33 -9.33 -9.24 -9.74
CA ALA A 33 -9.92 -8.75 -10.97
C ALA A 33 -10.61 -7.41 -10.79
N ASP A 34 -11.27 -7.21 -9.66
CA ASP A 34 -11.93 -5.94 -9.37
C ASP A 34 -10.94 -4.81 -9.26
N ASP A 35 -9.79 -5.09 -8.69
CA ASP A 35 -8.77 -4.05 -8.47
C ASP A 35 -8.24 -3.54 -9.79
N GLU A 36 -8.19 -4.38 -10.80
CA GLU A 36 -7.73 -3.94 -12.09
C GLU A 36 -8.61 -2.91 -12.72
N GLU A 37 -9.91 -3.06 -12.52
CA GLU A 37 -10.84 -2.12 -13.09
C GLU A 37 -11.16 -1.00 -12.15
N HIS A 38 -10.89 -1.22 -10.89
CA HIS A 38 -11.38 -0.34 -9.87
C HIS A 38 -10.34 0.60 -9.36
N MET A 39 -10.12 1.64 -10.07
CA MET A 39 -9.13 2.63 -9.69
C MET A 39 -9.49 3.41 -8.44
N PRO A 40 -10.75 3.73 -8.18
CA PRO A 40 -11.04 4.54 -6.99
C PRO A 40 -10.56 3.95 -5.68
N GLY A 41 -10.51 2.63 -5.59
CA GLY A 41 -10.05 2.00 -4.37
C GLY A 41 -8.58 2.19 -4.12
N ASP A 42 -7.84 2.55 -5.16
CA ASP A 42 -6.41 2.75 -5.05
C ASP A 42 -6.02 4.18 -4.84
N GLU A 43 -6.97 5.08 -4.85
CA GLU A 43 -6.65 6.48 -4.67
C GLU A 43 -6.32 6.76 -3.22
N MET A 44 -5.29 7.54 -3.02
CA MET A 44 -4.90 7.95 -1.69
C MET A 44 -5.80 9.05 -1.18
N THR A 45 -6.21 8.95 0.07
CA THR A 45 -6.92 10.05 0.70
C THR A 45 -5.92 11.17 1.00
N ALA A 46 -6.43 12.37 1.30
CA ALA A 46 -5.56 13.48 1.63
C ALA A 46 -4.67 13.16 2.84
N ARG A 47 -5.23 12.50 3.85
CA ARG A 47 -4.44 12.13 5.01
C ARG A 47 -3.38 11.09 4.67
N GLU A 48 -3.71 10.16 3.80
CA GLU A 48 -2.74 9.16 3.36
C GLU A 48 -1.60 9.82 2.60
N LEU A 49 -1.90 10.83 1.79
CA LEU A 49 -0.83 11.55 1.10
C LEU A 49 0.09 12.27 2.07
N ASP A 50 -0.48 12.82 3.15
CA ASP A 50 0.34 13.44 4.19
C ASP A 50 1.27 12.42 4.84
N VAL A 51 0.75 11.22 5.09
CA VAL A 51 1.55 10.15 5.69
C VAL A 51 2.64 9.69 4.72
N VAL A 52 2.29 9.57 3.43
CA VAL A 52 3.27 9.17 2.41
C VAL A 52 4.40 10.19 2.32
N ALA A 53 4.07 11.48 2.37
CA ALA A 53 5.09 12.52 2.32
C ALA A 53 6.05 12.41 3.51
N ALA A 54 5.50 12.19 4.69
CA ALA A 54 6.33 12.03 5.89
C ALA A 54 7.17 10.76 5.83
N LEU A 55 6.61 9.70 5.26
CA LEU A 55 7.32 8.46 5.05
C LEU A 55 8.50 8.68 4.10
N GLY A 56 8.28 9.45 3.05
CA GLY A 56 9.34 9.79 2.09
C GLY A 56 10.44 10.62 2.72
N ASP A 57 10.11 11.38 3.77
CA ASP A 57 11.11 12.16 4.51
C ASP A 57 11.88 11.30 5.50
N GLY A 58 11.58 10.02 5.58
CA GLY A 58 12.31 9.11 6.45
C GLY A 58 11.89 9.12 7.90
N LEU A 59 10.71 9.64 8.20
CA LEU A 59 10.25 9.74 9.57
C LEU A 59 9.77 8.40 10.11
N SER A 60 9.98 8.19 11.40
CA SER A 60 9.43 7.03 12.09
C SER A 60 7.95 7.22 12.30
N ASN A 61 7.24 6.17 12.67
CA ASN A 61 5.81 6.27 12.95
C ASN A 61 5.51 7.30 14.03
N ARG A 62 6.36 7.34 15.04
CA ARG A 62 6.18 8.30 16.12
C ARG A 62 6.34 9.73 15.60
N GLU A 63 7.38 9.94 14.79
CA GLU A 63 7.62 11.27 14.22
C GLU A 63 6.52 11.69 13.28
N ILE A 64 5.98 10.74 12.52
CA ILE A 64 4.85 11.04 11.64
C ILE A 64 3.65 11.47 12.49
N GLY A 65 3.40 10.75 13.58
CA GLY A 65 2.31 11.11 14.46
C GLY A 65 2.47 12.50 15.04
N GLU A 66 3.70 12.84 15.43
CA GLU A 66 3.98 14.15 15.97
C GLU A 66 3.77 15.24 14.91
N ARG A 67 4.23 14.98 13.70
CA ARG A 67 4.08 15.97 12.63
C ARG A 67 2.62 16.20 12.27
N LEU A 68 1.83 15.14 12.25
CA LEU A 68 0.45 15.23 11.79
C LEU A 68 -0.56 15.44 12.92
N GLY A 69 -0.10 15.37 14.16
CA GLY A 69 -1.00 15.56 15.30
C GLY A 69 -1.91 14.37 15.53
N ILE A 70 -1.44 13.17 15.24
CA ILE A 70 -2.21 11.94 15.45
C ILE A 70 -1.35 10.95 16.22
N SER A 71 -1.98 9.93 16.78
CA SER A 71 -1.27 8.93 17.56
C SER A 71 -0.45 8.03 16.65
N GLU A 72 0.58 7.42 17.23
CA GLU A 72 1.38 6.45 16.51
C GLU A 72 0.52 5.28 16.04
N HIS A 73 -0.45 4.89 16.85
CA HIS A 73 -1.37 3.82 16.49
C HIS A 73 -2.18 4.19 15.23
N THR A 74 -2.63 5.43 15.16
CA THR A 74 -3.35 5.91 13.98
C THR A 74 -2.45 5.93 12.76
N VAL A 75 -1.17 6.28 12.94
CA VAL A 75 -0.20 6.23 11.85
C VAL A 75 -0.09 4.81 11.32
N LYS A 76 -0.01 3.82 12.20
CA LYS A 76 0.09 2.42 11.78
C LYS A 76 -1.14 2.00 10.98
N PHE A 77 -2.30 2.47 11.38
CA PHE A 77 -3.54 2.19 10.66
C PHE A 77 -3.48 2.75 9.24
N HIS A 78 -3.04 4.01 9.11
CA HIS A 78 -2.90 4.61 7.79
C HIS A 78 -1.85 3.89 6.95
N LEU A 79 -0.74 3.47 7.56
CA LEU A 79 0.30 2.79 6.82
C LEU A 79 -0.19 1.44 6.28
N ALA A 80 -1.00 0.73 7.04
CA ALA A 80 -1.54 -0.53 6.56
C ALA A 80 -2.37 -0.32 5.30
N SER A 81 -3.19 0.72 5.30
CA SER A 81 -4.00 1.06 4.13
C SER A 81 -3.12 1.47 2.95
N ILE A 82 -2.12 2.31 3.21
CA ILE A 82 -1.20 2.79 2.19
C ILE A 82 -0.43 1.63 1.56
N PHE A 83 0.10 0.75 2.39
CA PHE A 83 0.84 -0.41 1.89
C PHE A 83 -0.05 -1.27 1.00
N GLY A 84 -1.30 -1.46 1.41
CA GLY A 84 -2.24 -2.22 0.59
C GLY A 84 -2.49 -1.55 -0.76
N LYS A 85 -2.66 -0.24 -0.76
CA LYS A 85 -2.93 0.49 -1.99
C LYS A 85 -1.72 0.53 -2.91
N LEU A 86 -0.52 0.58 -2.35
CA LEU A 86 0.70 0.59 -3.15
C LEU A 86 1.17 -0.80 -3.53
N GLY A 87 0.62 -1.82 -2.92
CA GLY A 87 1.08 -3.17 -3.16
C GLY A 87 2.44 -3.42 -2.57
N ALA A 88 2.75 -2.74 -1.46
CA ALA A 88 4.05 -2.84 -0.81
C ALA A 88 3.94 -3.64 0.47
N THR A 89 5.03 -4.30 0.85
CA THR A 89 5.08 -5.06 2.09
C THR A 89 6.11 -4.49 3.06
N THR A 90 6.95 -3.58 2.59
CA THR A 90 7.96 -2.96 3.43
C THR A 90 7.89 -1.46 3.28
N ARG A 91 8.43 -0.76 4.28
CA ARG A 91 8.50 0.69 4.26
C ARG A 91 9.29 1.18 3.04
N ALA A 92 10.45 0.60 2.80
CA ALA A 92 11.27 0.99 1.66
C ALA A 92 10.56 0.72 0.34
N GLY A 93 9.85 -0.41 0.27
CA GLY A 93 9.07 -0.73 -0.93
C GLY A 93 7.95 0.25 -1.16
N ALA A 94 7.30 0.69 -0.07
CA ALA A 94 6.23 1.67 -0.18
C ALA A 94 6.76 3.00 -0.70
N VAL A 95 7.90 3.46 -0.20
CA VAL A 95 8.50 4.71 -0.66
C VAL A 95 8.84 4.60 -2.14
N ARG A 96 9.45 3.49 -2.55
CA ARG A 96 9.83 3.29 -3.94
C ARG A 96 8.62 3.31 -4.86
N ARG A 97 7.55 2.64 -4.45
CA ARG A 97 6.33 2.61 -5.26
C ARG A 97 5.64 3.96 -5.30
N ALA A 98 5.72 4.71 -4.21
CA ALA A 98 5.16 6.05 -4.17
C ALA A 98 5.88 6.97 -5.16
N PHE A 99 7.20 6.85 -5.28
CA PHE A 99 7.94 7.61 -6.29
C PHE A 99 7.50 7.20 -7.69
N ARG A 100 7.35 5.93 -7.94
CA ARG A 100 6.91 5.46 -9.26
C ARG A 100 5.56 6.00 -9.65
N ARG A 101 4.68 6.17 -8.70
CA ARG A 101 3.33 6.65 -8.96
C ARG A 101 3.26 8.17 -8.97
N GLY A 102 4.36 8.83 -8.74
CA GLY A 102 4.37 10.28 -8.72
C GLY A 102 3.81 10.89 -7.45
N LEU A 103 3.67 10.08 -6.41
CA LEU A 103 3.17 10.57 -5.12
C LEU A 103 4.26 11.25 -4.33
N LEU A 104 5.50 10.96 -4.63
CA LEU A 104 6.66 11.57 -4.00
C LEU A 104 7.57 12.10 -5.10
N MET A 105 8.19 13.25 -4.83
CA MET A 105 9.13 13.85 -5.76
C MET A 105 10.41 14.18 -5.00
N MET A 106 11.52 14.03 -5.69
CA MET A 106 12.80 14.38 -5.10
C MET A 106 13.01 15.88 -5.17
#